data_32177ae8e6553be45e8fa035dba73fa6
#
_entry.id   32177ae8e6553be45e8fa035dba73fa6
#
_cell.length_a   1.000
_cell.length_b   1.000
_cell.length_c   1.000
_cell.angle_alpha   90.00
_cell.angle_beta   90.00
_cell.angle_gamma   90.00
#
_symmetry.space_group_name_H-M   'P 1'
#
loop_
_entity.id
_entity.type
_entity.pdbx_description
1 polymer ?
#
loop_
_entity_poly.entity_id
_entity_poly.type
_entity_poly.pdbx_seq_one_letter_code
_entity_poly.pdbx_strand_id
1 'polypeptide(L)'
;MFTDVKIYFSVNNGEEVLVLPITPATLPEIVQTFDNQTFTTNSLDLTLIGNIKSKTINTEFLLPINKNYRSIQPDANKDGKIYIDFFEKYTKEKLPLRLVFTEGEKTLLNIAITVNKFTYSYDKKKDIICALEMSEYMFTQKQAENTAKYNWTDVTIKYCGSGYKTKGANINGHWLLRERKVLELMGYDVTWNADEKSIYVNGDYRVKTEHTILDSSAYCYLYKLGEELNFTAEYDKSKNI
;
A
#
# COMPACT_ATOMS: atom_id res chain seq x y z
N MET A 1 -33.96 16.50 6.89
CA MET A 1 -33.51 16.21 5.53
C MET A 1 -32.35 15.25 5.70
N PHE A 2 -32.51 13.97 5.34
CA PHE A 2 -31.39 13.06 5.37
C PHE A 2 -30.47 13.49 4.25
N THR A 3 -29.24 13.81 4.56
CA THR A 3 -28.24 13.96 3.53
C THR A 3 -27.94 12.56 3.02
N ASP A 4 -28.03 12.32 1.70
CA ASP A 4 -27.60 11.06 1.08
C ASP A 4 -26.09 10.80 1.23
N VAL A 5 -25.42 11.68 1.99
CA VAL A 5 -23.97 11.59 2.24
C VAL A 5 -23.71 10.66 3.41
N LYS A 6 -22.95 9.61 3.17
CA LYS A 6 -22.47 8.68 4.18
C LYS A 6 -20.94 8.74 4.26
N ILE A 7 -20.44 8.60 5.47
CA ILE A 7 -19.00 8.54 5.76
C ILE A 7 -18.70 7.18 6.37
N TYR A 8 -17.73 6.48 5.77
CA TYR A 8 -17.31 5.15 6.18
C TYR A 8 -15.86 5.17 6.61
N PHE A 9 -15.58 4.44 7.68
CA PHE A 9 -14.23 4.04 8.05
C PHE A 9 -14.13 2.53 7.93
N SER A 10 -13.06 2.03 7.32
CA SER A 10 -12.84 0.59 7.21
C SER A 10 -11.36 0.25 7.36
N VAL A 11 -11.08 -1.00 7.64
CA VAL A 11 -9.74 -1.56 7.80
C VAL A 11 -9.61 -2.84 6.97
N ASN A 12 -8.38 -3.23 6.64
CA ASN A 12 -8.06 -4.49 5.97
C ASN A 12 -8.94 -4.80 4.74
N ASN A 13 -9.10 -3.81 3.82
CA ASN A 13 -9.95 -3.95 2.62
C ASN A 13 -11.44 -4.26 2.89
N GLY A 14 -11.97 -3.77 4.03
CA GLY A 14 -13.38 -3.90 4.36
C GLY A 14 -13.72 -5.07 5.28
N GLU A 15 -12.75 -5.67 5.94
CA GLU A 15 -12.95 -6.70 6.97
C GLU A 15 -13.82 -6.17 8.12
N GLU A 16 -13.58 -4.94 8.54
CA GLU A 16 -14.42 -4.23 9.49
C GLU A 16 -14.77 -2.85 8.91
N VAL A 17 -16.06 -2.51 8.88
CA VAL A 17 -16.59 -1.26 8.30
C VAL A 17 -17.48 -0.58 9.32
N LEU A 18 -17.21 0.69 9.60
CA LEU A 18 -18.05 1.56 10.41
C LEU A 18 -18.62 2.69 9.56
N VAL A 19 -19.94 2.86 9.62
CA VAL A 19 -20.67 4.00 9.06
C VAL A 19 -20.85 5.03 10.14
N LEU A 20 -20.50 6.31 9.91
CA LEU A 20 -20.77 7.37 10.89
C LEU A 20 -22.28 7.49 11.13
N PRO A 21 -22.70 7.51 12.41
CA PRO A 21 -24.12 7.52 12.74
C PRO A 21 -24.80 8.81 12.36
N ILE A 22 -24.09 9.92 12.47
CA ILE A 22 -24.60 11.24 12.12
C ILE A 22 -23.58 11.92 11.21
N THR A 23 -24.02 12.24 10.00
CA THR A 23 -23.17 12.99 9.07
C THR A 23 -22.92 14.39 9.63
N PRO A 24 -21.66 14.86 9.72
CA PRO A 24 -21.35 16.21 10.18
C PRO A 24 -22.08 17.27 9.35
N ALA A 25 -22.41 18.40 9.96
CA ALA A 25 -23.05 19.52 9.26
C ALA A 25 -22.16 20.11 8.16
N THR A 26 -20.85 20.06 8.38
CA THR A 26 -19.82 20.39 7.37
C THR A 26 -19.01 19.15 7.09
N LEU A 27 -18.89 18.79 5.81
CA LEU A 27 -18.03 17.66 5.42
C LEU A 27 -16.58 17.94 5.80
N PRO A 28 -15.78 16.89 6.06
CA PRO A 28 -14.39 17.04 6.42
C PRO A 28 -13.61 17.88 5.41
N GLU A 29 -12.86 18.85 5.92
CA GLU A 29 -11.96 19.65 5.09
C GLU A 29 -10.78 18.84 4.65
N ILE A 30 -10.47 18.86 3.33
CA ILE A 30 -9.33 18.19 2.73
C ILE A 30 -8.34 19.24 2.31
N VAL A 31 -7.19 19.28 2.98
CA VAL A 31 -6.11 20.25 2.72
C VAL A 31 -4.95 19.56 2.01
N GLN A 32 -4.61 20.09 0.83
CA GLN A 32 -3.43 19.67 0.06
C GLN A 32 -2.37 20.77 0.15
N THR A 33 -1.17 20.43 0.60
CA THR A 33 -0.05 21.35 0.71
C THR A 33 1.11 20.95 -0.19
N PHE A 34 1.95 21.94 -0.53
CA PHE A 34 3.13 21.79 -1.38
C PHE A 34 4.35 22.33 -0.63
N ASP A 35 5.51 21.76 -0.90
CA ASP A 35 6.79 22.16 -0.28
C ASP A 35 7.52 23.18 -1.14
N ASN A 36 6.84 24.28 -1.47
CA ASN A 36 7.41 25.34 -2.28
C ASN A 36 8.45 26.14 -1.49
N GLN A 37 9.54 26.52 -2.16
CA GLN A 37 10.60 27.35 -1.59
C GLN A 37 10.69 28.66 -2.34
N THR A 38 10.74 29.77 -1.61
CA THR A 38 10.91 31.10 -2.20
C THR A 38 12.29 31.64 -1.86
N PHE A 39 13.01 32.12 -2.87
CA PHE A 39 14.31 32.75 -2.75
C PHE A 39 14.19 34.20 -3.21
N THR A 40 14.54 35.14 -2.35
CA THR A 40 14.57 36.56 -2.67
C THR A 40 15.94 36.90 -3.24
N THR A 41 15.93 37.48 -4.44
CA THR A 41 17.12 38.07 -5.08
C THR A 41 17.04 39.60 -5.03
N ASN A 42 18.11 40.28 -5.43
CA ASN A 42 18.14 41.75 -5.41
C ASN A 42 17.11 42.44 -6.35
N SER A 43 16.53 41.70 -7.29
CA SER A 43 15.62 42.23 -8.31
C SER A 43 14.26 41.55 -8.37
N LEU A 44 14.11 40.32 -7.83
CA LEU A 44 12.86 39.57 -7.87
C LEU A 44 12.86 38.40 -6.89
N ASP A 45 11.68 37.92 -6.55
CA ASP A 45 11.48 36.68 -5.82
C ASP A 45 11.30 35.51 -6.77
N LEU A 46 12.07 34.44 -6.57
CA LEU A 46 11.98 33.20 -7.31
C LEU A 46 11.29 32.15 -6.44
N THR A 47 10.22 31.54 -6.93
CA THR A 47 9.56 30.42 -6.26
C THR A 47 9.88 29.12 -6.99
N LEU A 48 10.50 28.19 -6.27
CA LEU A 48 10.68 26.81 -6.72
C LEU A 48 9.46 26.00 -6.30
N ILE A 49 8.85 25.31 -7.27
CA ILE A 49 7.74 24.41 -7.02
C ILE A 49 8.28 23.15 -6.37
N GLY A 50 7.85 22.88 -5.16
CA GLY A 50 8.26 21.71 -4.38
C GLY A 50 7.33 20.51 -4.56
N ASN A 51 7.63 19.46 -3.80
CA ASN A 51 6.84 18.23 -3.84
C ASN A 51 5.45 18.42 -3.20
N ILE A 52 4.50 17.65 -3.68
CA ILE A 52 3.18 17.53 -3.07
C ILE A 52 3.31 16.77 -1.73
N LYS A 53 2.71 17.28 -0.66
CA LYS A 53 2.65 16.61 0.65
C LYS A 53 1.37 15.77 0.74
N SER A 54 1.34 14.80 1.66
CA SER A 54 0.10 14.04 1.95
C SER A 54 -1.03 14.99 2.35
N LYS A 55 -2.24 14.68 1.90
CA LYS A 55 -3.44 15.44 2.31
C LYS A 55 -3.65 15.32 3.80
N THR A 56 -4.09 16.41 4.42
CA THR A 56 -4.58 16.40 5.80
C THR A 56 -6.09 16.56 5.80
N ILE A 57 -6.76 15.88 6.71
CA ILE A 57 -8.21 15.84 6.80
C ILE A 57 -8.59 16.00 8.26
N ASN A 58 -9.39 17.02 8.53
CA ASN A 58 -9.90 17.32 9.87
C ASN A 58 -11.42 17.17 9.86
N THR A 59 -11.94 16.50 10.88
CA THR A 59 -13.39 16.33 11.03
C THR A 59 -13.78 16.30 12.49
N GLU A 60 -14.98 16.83 12.76
CA GLU A 60 -15.66 16.73 14.05
C GLU A 60 -17.03 16.13 13.82
N PHE A 61 -17.44 15.19 14.65
CA PHE A 61 -18.72 14.51 14.52
C PHE A 61 -19.27 14.06 15.86
N LEU A 62 -20.58 13.86 15.89
CA LEU A 62 -21.32 13.44 17.07
C LEU A 62 -21.57 11.94 17.02
N LEU A 63 -21.25 11.25 18.11
CA LEU A 63 -21.55 9.84 18.31
C LEU A 63 -22.62 9.71 19.41
N PRO A 64 -23.82 9.24 19.08
CA PRO A 64 -24.87 9.04 20.07
C PRO A 64 -24.54 7.87 21.00
N ILE A 65 -24.99 7.94 22.26
CA ILE A 65 -24.95 6.81 23.18
C ILE A 65 -26.37 6.30 23.38
N ASN A 66 -26.69 5.16 22.76
CA ASN A 66 -27.99 4.46 22.90
C ASN A 66 -29.22 5.35 22.71
N LYS A 67 -29.13 6.35 21.82
CA LYS A 67 -30.23 7.27 21.52
C LYS A 67 -30.73 7.07 20.10
N ASN A 68 -32.04 7.21 19.92
CA ASN A 68 -32.70 7.18 18.62
C ASN A 68 -32.86 8.59 18.06
N TYR A 69 -31.80 9.16 17.52
CA TYR A 69 -31.92 10.39 16.76
C TYR A 69 -32.49 10.10 15.37
N ARG A 70 -33.34 11.01 14.88
CA ARG A 70 -33.94 10.91 13.55
C ARG A 70 -32.90 10.99 12.42
N SER A 71 -31.73 11.55 12.74
CA SER A 71 -30.61 11.75 11.82
C SER A 71 -29.60 10.58 11.78
N ILE A 72 -29.83 9.53 12.58
CA ILE A 72 -28.92 8.35 12.57
C ILE A 72 -29.08 7.60 11.25
N GLN A 73 -27.95 7.34 10.59
CA GLN A 73 -27.91 6.52 9.38
C GLN A 73 -28.41 5.10 9.70
N PRO A 74 -29.25 4.49 8.84
CA PRO A 74 -29.85 3.17 9.11
C PRO A 74 -28.81 2.06 9.34
N ASP A 75 -27.67 2.14 8.63
CA ASP A 75 -26.60 1.13 8.66
C ASP A 75 -25.55 1.41 9.76
N ALA A 76 -25.71 2.49 10.53
CA ALA A 76 -24.76 2.88 11.54
C ALA A 76 -25.05 2.24 12.90
N ASN A 77 -23.98 2.00 13.67
CA ASN A 77 -24.13 1.57 15.05
C ASN A 77 -24.65 2.72 15.91
N LYS A 78 -25.54 2.42 16.84
CA LYS A 78 -26.14 3.39 17.75
C LYS A 78 -25.35 3.63 19.04
N ASP A 79 -24.34 2.79 19.29
CA ASP A 79 -23.45 2.93 20.44
C ASP A 79 -22.15 3.61 20.03
N GLY A 80 -22.00 4.88 20.43
CA GLY A 80 -20.81 5.68 20.14
C GLY A 80 -19.50 5.13 20.70
N LYS A 81 -19.56 4.25 21.72
CA LYS A 81 -18.36 3.63 22.28
C LYS A 81 -17.66 2.71 21.29
N ILE A 82 -18.41 2.01 20.44
CA ILE A 82 -17.84 1.11 19.41
C ILE A 82 -16.92 1.88 18.49
N TYR A 83 -17.24 3.15 18.17
CA TYR A 83 -16.38 3.99 17.33
C TYR A 83 -15.09 4.39 18.04
N ILE A 84 -15.15 4.68 19.35
CA ILE A 84 -13.96 4.97 20.15
C ILE A 84 -13.05 3.74 20.18
N ASP A 85 -13.60 2.56 20.50
CA ASP A 85 -12.85 1.31 20.56
C ASP A 85 -12.21 0.98 19.21
N PHE A 86 -12.90 1.21 18.10
CA PHE A 86 -12.38 1.04 16.74
C PHE A 86 -11.17 1.94 16.49
N PHE A 87 -11.29 3.25 16.72
CA PHE A 87 -10.16 4.16 16.47
C PHE A 87 -8.99 3.89 17.40
N GLU A 88 -9.23 3.61 18.68
CA GLU A 88 -8.16 3.27 19.61
C GLU A 88 -7.46 1.96 19.25
N LYS A 89 -8.21 0.92 18.87
CA LYS A 89 -7.67 -0.37 18.47
C LYS A 89 -6.71 -0.22 17.30
N TYR A 90 -7.19 0.33 16.19
CA TYR A 90 -6.41 0.36 14.95
C TYR A 90 -5.28 1.40 14.97
N THR A 91 -5.40 2.46 15.77
CA THR A 91 -4.28 3.37 16.03
C THR A 91 -3.17 2.68 16.84
N LYS A 92 -3.51 1.86 17.83
CA LYS A 92 -2.53 1.06 18.60
C LYS A 92 -1.87 -0.01 17.73
N GLU A 93 -2.62 -0.66 16.86
CA GLU A 93 -2.12 -1.65 15.90
C GLU A 93 -1.31 -1.04 14.76
N LYS A 94 -1.29 0.30 14.64
CA LYS A 94 -0.60 1.06 13.57
C LYS A 94 -1.05 0.68 12.15
N LEU A 95 -2.32 0.33 12.01
CA LEU A 95 -2.92 -0.02 10.74
C LEU A 95 -3.52 1.23 10.07
N PRO A 96 -3.32 1.42 8.76
CA PRO A 96 -4.00 2.47 8.03
C PRO A 96 -5.49 2.13 7.90
N LEU A 97 -6.32 3.13 8.05
CA LEU A 97 -7.75 3.04 7.81
C LEU A 97 -8.07 3.52 6.39
N ARG A 98 -9.23 3.14 5.89
CA ARG A 98 -9.77 3.69 4.65
C ARG A 98 -10.94 4.60 4.98
N LEU A 99 -10.90 5.81 4.47
CA LEU A 99 -11.94 6.81 4.59
C LEU A 99 -12.68 6.93 3.26
N VAL A 100 -14.00 6.76 3.30
CA VAL A 100 -14.86 6.82 2.12
C VAL A 100 -16.02 7.76 2.37
N PHE A 101 -16.26 8.71 1.46
CA PHE A 101 -17.47 9.52 1.43
C PHE A 101 -18.30 9.13 0.21
N THR A 102 -19.59 8.93 0.40
CA THR A 102 -20.52 8.69 -0.70
C THR A 102 -21.71 9.64 -0.63
N GLU A 103 -22.25 9.97 -1.79
CA GLU A 103 -23.53 10.66 -1.96
C GLU A 103 -24.42 9.80 -2.84
N GLY A 104 -25.40 9.12 -2.24
CA GLY A 104 -26.11 8.04 -2.90
C GLY A 104 -25.16 6.94 -3.39
N GLU A 105 -25.18 6.67 -4.69
CA GLU A 105 -24.28 5.68 -5.32
C GLU A 105 -22.90 6.26 -5.72
N LYS A 106 -22.73 7.57 -5.65
CA LYS A 106 -21.50 8.24 -6.07
C LYS A 106 -20.47 8.28 -4.94
N THR A 107 -19.26 7.82 -5.20
CA THR A 107 -18.12 7.99 -4.31
C THR A 107 -17.50 9.35 -4.52
N LEU A 108 -17.50 10.19 -3.48
CA LEU A 108 -16.90 11.52 -3.48
C LEU A 108 -15.42 11.47 -3.06
N LEU A 109 -15.08 10.61 -2.11
CA LEU A 109 -13.72 10.41 -1.62
C LEU A 109 -13.51 8.94 -1.29
N ASN A 110 -12.33 8.42 -1.60
CA ASN A 110 -11.91 7.07 -1.23
C ASN A 110 -10.38 7.06 -1.09
N ILE A 111 -9.87 7.21 0.13
CA ILE A 111 -8.43 7.28 0.41
C ILE A 111 -8.06 6.45 1.64
N ALA A 112 -6.82 5.98 1.64
CA ALA A 112 -6.22 5.43 2.85
C ALA A 112 -5.74 6.57 3.75
N ILE A 113 -5.91 6.45 5.05
CA ILE A 113 -5.56 7.46 6.05
C ILE A 113 -4.83 6.85 7.25
N THR A 114 -4.06 7.69 7.92
CA THR A 114 -3.60 7.47 9.30
C THR A 114 -4.27 8.47 10.23
N VAL A 115 -4.61 8.03 11.43
CA VAL A 115 -5.11 8.91 12.48
C VAL A 115 -3.91 9.54 13.21
N ASN A 116 -3.75 10.85 13.10
CA ASN A 116 -2.67 11.58 13.77
C ASN A 116 -3.05 12.00 15.17
N LYS A 117 -4.33 12.36 15.34
CA LYS A 117 -4.88 12.76 16.64
C LYS A 117 -6.34 12.37 16.71
N PHE A 118 -6.71 11.81 17.84
CA PHE A 118 -8.07 11.44 18.19
C PHE A 118 -8.41 12.03 19.55
N THR A 119 -9.44 12.84 19.60
CA THR A 119 -9.93 13.42 20.84
C THR A 119 -11.44 13.24 20.94
N TYR A 120 -11.93 13.04 22.15
CA TYR A 120 -13.35 12.97 22.40
C TYR A 120 -13.72 13.56 23.77
N SER A 121 -14.95 14.04 23.87
CA SER A 121 -15.53 14.59 25.09
C SER A 121 -17.02 14.21 25.18
N TYR A 122 -17.56 14.26 26.36
CA TYR A 122 -18.99 14.00 26.58
C TYR A 122 -19.75 15.33 26.70
N ASP A 123 -20.83 15.44 25.96
CA ASP A 123 -21.75 16.56 26.11
C ASP A 123 -22.65 16.40 27.35
N LYS A 124 -23.45 17.44 27.67
CA LYS A 124 -24.40 17.41 28.78
C LYS A 124 -25.49 16.33 28.63
N LYS A 125 -25.72 15.86 27.41
CA LYS A 125 -26.69 14.79 27.11
C LYS A 125 -26.04 13.41 27.12
N LYS A 126 -24.74 13.31 27.45
CA LYS A 126 -23.91 12.11 27.43
C LYS A 126 -23.63 11.56 26.04
N ASP A 127 -23.83 12.35 24.97
CA ASP A 127 -23.34 12.01 23.65
C ASP A 127 -21.85 12.32 23.55
N ILE A 128 -21.17 11.71 22.61
CA ILE A 128 -19.74 11.87 22.45
C ILE A 128 -19.49 12.80 21.26
N ILE A 129 -18.75 13.88 21.49
CA ILE A 129 -18.21 14.73 20.44
C ILE A 129 -16.79 14.27 20.18
N CYS A 130 -16.53 13.82 18.94
CA CYS A 130 -15.23 13.34 18.49
C CYS A 130 -14.61 14.30 17.50
N ALA A 131 -13.30 14.52 17.62
CA ALA A 131 -12.51 15.19 16.60
C ALA A 131 -11.36 14.29 16.16
N LEU A 132 -11.19 14.16 14.85
CA LEU A 132 -10.13 13.43 14.18
C LEU A 132 -9.28 14.34 13.32
N GLU A 133 -7.97 14.28 13.52
CA GLU A 133 -6.97 14.83 12.60
C GLU A 133 -6.31 13.62 11.89
N MET A 134 -6.36 13.60 10.58
CA MET A 134 -5.93 12.48 9.74
C MET A 134 -4.99 12.95 8.65
N SER A 135 -4.10 12.08 8.20
CA SER A 135 -3.29 12.30 7.00
C SER A 135 -3.52 11.17 6.00
N GLU A 136 -3.47 11.52 4.72
CA GLU A 136 -3.46 10.53 3.64
C GLU A 136 -2.28 9.57 3.83
N TYR A 137 -2.57 8.28 3.87
CA TYR A 137 -1.57 7.23 3.91
C TYR A 137 -1.24 6.79 2.50
N MET A 138 -0.02 7.08 2.08
CA MET A 138 0.50 6.58 0.82
C MET A 138 1.14 5.22 1.05
N PHE A 139 0.53 4.18 0.48
CA PHE A 139 1.19 2.89 0.43
C PHE A 139 2.47 3.08 -0.39
N THR A 140 3.61 2.87 0.23
CA THR A 140 4.87 2.87 -0.51
C THR A 140 4.84 1.67 -1.46
N GLN A 141 4.48 1.92 -2.71
CA GLN A 141 4.54 0.92 -3.78
C GLN A 141 6.02 0.64 -4.10
N LYS A 142 6.76 0.08 -3.14
CA LYS A 142 8.11 -0.43 -3.45
C LYS A 142 8.07 -1.56 -4.48
N GLN A 143 6.89 -2.17 -4.72
CA GLN A 143 6.75 -3.30 -5.63
C GLN A 143 6.39 -2.90 -7.07
N ALA A 144 5.52 -1.91 -7.28
CA ALA A 144 5.10 -1.52 -8.63
C ALA A 144 6.14 -0.67 -9.38
N GLU A 145 6.91 0.16 -8.68
CA GLU A 145 7.98 0.95 -9.32
C GLU A 145 9.13 0.08 -9.83
N ASN A 146 9.41 -1.05 -9.17
CA ASN A 146 10.50 -1.92 -9.58
C ASN A 146 10.18 -2.75 -10.83
N THR A 147 8.93 -3.11 -11.08
CA THR A 147 8.54 -3.83 -12.31
C THR A 147 8.47 -2.93 -13.52
N ALA A 148 8.01 -1.67 -13.37
CA ALA A 148 8.01 -0.67 -14.44
C ALA A 148 9.43 -0.22 -14.85
N LYS A 149 10.43 -0.41 -13.99
CA LYS A 149 11.83 -0.03 -14.25
C LYS A 149 12.50 -0.96 -15.26
N TYR A 150 11.98 -2.16 -15.47
CA TYR A 150 12.60 -3.17 -16.30
C TYR A 150 11.78 -3.43 -17.57
N ASN A 151 12.44 -3.44 -18.73
CA ASN A 151 11.82 -3.84 -19.99
C ASN A 151 11.72 -5.37 -20.03
N TRP A 152 10.59 -5.89 -19.59
CA TRP A 152 10.32 -7.33 -19.55
C TRP A 152 10.03 -7.88 -20.95
N THR A 153 10.73 -8.94 -21.32
CA THR A 153 10.53 -9.67 -22.57
C THR A 153 10.31 -11.14 -22.29
N ASP A 154 9.63 -11.82 -23.19
CA ASP A 154 9.49 -13.28 -23.12
C ASP A 154 10.81 -13.92 -23.54
N VAL A 155 11.35 -14.75 -22.66
CA VAL A 155 12.59 -15.51 -22.89
C VAL A 155 12.35 -16.98 -22.62
N THR A 156 13.12 -17.83 -23.29
CA THR A 156 13.12 -19.26 -23.04
C THR A 156 14.46 -19.64 -22.42
N ILE A 157 14.42 -20.23 -21.22
CA ILE A 157 15.61 -20.79 -20.57
C ILE A 157 15.69 -22.27 -20.94
N LYS A 158 16.84 -22.73 -21.38
CA LYS A 158 17.08 -24.16 -21.65
C LYS A 158 18.23 -24.72 -20.80
N TYR A 159 18.00 -25.89 -20.24
CA TYR A 159 18.99 -26.62 -19.47
C TYR A 159 18.86 -28.14 -19.75
N CYS A 160 19.93 -28.78 -20.14
CA CYS A 160 19.97 -30.24 -20.45
C CYS A 160 18.80 -30.73 -21.31
N GLY A 161 18.42 -29.98 -22.35
CA GLY A 161 17.33 -30.33 -23.27
C GLY A 161 15.92 -29.94 -22.81
N SER A 162 15.72 -29.60 -21.55
CA SER A 162 14.48 -29.07 -21.02
C SER A 162 14.40 -27.55 -21.22
N GLY A 163 13.21 -27.03 -21.55
CA GLY A 163 13.01 -25.62 -21.78
C GLY A 163 11.86 -25.02 -20.95
N TYR A 164 12.02 -23.81 -20.44
CA TYR A 164 11.02 -23.08 -19.69
C TYR A 164 10.85 -21.66 -20.23
N LYS A 165 9.63 -21.30 -20.58
CA LYS A 165 9.29 -19.92 -21.01
C LYS A 165 8.99 -19.06 -19.79
N THR A 166 9.62 -17.92 -19.70
CA THR A 166 9.45 -16.97 -18.62
C THR A 166 9.62 -15.55 -19.12
N LYS A 167 9.32 -14.57 -18.27
CA LYS A 167 9.70 -13.19 -18.52
C LYS A 167 11.06 -12.90 -17.88
N GLY A 168 11.91 -12.23 -18.62
CA GLY A 168 13.20 -11.74 -18.16
C GLY A 168 13.41 -10.28 -18.57
N ALA A 169 14.31 -9.59 -17.90
CA ALA A 169 14.73 -8.24 -18.26
C ALA A 169 16.24 -8.23 -18.53
N ASN A 170 16.65 -7.69 -19.68
CA ASN A 170 18.07 -7.47 -19.97
C ASN A 170 18.49 -6.10 -19.44
N ILE A 171 19.47 -6.08 -18.55
CA ILE A 171 20.01 -4.87 -17.94
C ILE A 171 21.50 -4.85 -18.19
N ASN A 172 21.94 -3.92 -19.03
CA ASN A 172 23.35 -3.75 -19.40
C ASN A 172 24.04 -5.06 -19.90
N GLY A 173 23.29 -5.89 -20.63
CA GLY A 173 23.79 -7.17 -21.15
C GLY A 173 23.59 -8.37 -20.23
N HIS A 174 23.08 -8.16 -19.02
CA HIS A 174 22.85 -9.22 -18.04
C HIS A 174 21.36 -9.50 -17.86
N TRP A 175 20.97 -10.76 -17.85
CA TRP A 175 19.59 -11.18 -17.69
C TRP A 175 19.19 -11.27 -16.22
N LEU A 176 18.13 -10.55 -15.86
CA LEU A 176 17.40 -10.66 -14.59
C LEU A 176 16.25 -11.63 -14.79
N LEU A 177 16.26 -12.75 -14.07
CA LEU A 177 15.29 -13.84 -14.23
C LEU A 177 14.73 -14.26 -12.86
N ARG A 178 13.53 -14.89 -12.88
CA ARG A 178 12.94 -15.44 -11.67
C ARG A 178 13.80 -16.60 -11.15
N GLU A 179 14.44 -16.39 -10.01
CA GLU A 179 15.46 -17.28 -9.44
C GLU A 179 14.95 -18.71 -9.20
N ARG A 180 13.80 -18.85 -8.53
CA ARG A 180 13.18 -20.17 -8.31
C ARG A 180 13.03 -20.97 -9.60
N LYS A 181 12.60 -20.33 -10.69
CA LYS A 181 12.34 -21.04 -11.95
C LYS A 181 13.62 -21.51 -12.64
N VAL A 182 14.70 -20.77 -12.49
CA VAL A 182 16.03 -21.18 -12.98
C VAL A 182 16.51 -22.41 -12.21
N LEU A 183 16.42 -22.36 -10.88
CA LEU A 183 16.86 -23.43 -10.00
C LEU A 183 16.04 -24.74 -10.19
N GLU A 184 14.71 -24.62 -10.26
CA GLU A 184 13.82 -25.76 -10.54
C GLU A 184 14.11 -26.40 -11.89
N LEU A 185 14.41 -25.61 -12.93
CA LEU A 185 14.81 -26.14 -14.26
C LEU A 185 16.13 -26.91 -14.20
N MET A 186 17.04 -26.50 -13.33
CA MET A 186 18.32 -27.20 -13.07
C MET A 186 18.16 -28.46 -12.19
N GLY A 187 16.95 -28.75 -11.72
CA GLY A 187 16.65 -29.94 -10.92
C GLY A 187 16.82 -29.79 -9.42
N TYR A 188 16.95 -28.53 -8.91
CA TYR A 188 17.01 -28.31 -7.49
C TYR A 188 15.60 -28.29 -6.87
N ASP A 189 15.49 -28.85 -5.67
CA ASP A 189 14.31 -28.62 -4.82
C ASP A 189 14.45 -27.24 -4.13
N VAL A 190 13.47 -26.35 -4.33
CA VAL A 190 13.59 -24.94 -3.99
C VAL A 190 12.56 -24.54 -2.93
N THR A 191 13.04 -24.10 -1.79
CA THR A 191 12.21 -23.58 -0.70
C THR A 191 12.51 -22.11 -0.43
N TRP A 192 11.50 -21.36 0.03
CA TRP A 192 11.61 -19.96 0.42
C TRP A 192 11.51 -19.83 1.92
N ASN A 193 12.50 -19.21 2.54
CA ASN A 193 12.44 -18.82 3.95
C ASN A 193 12.01 -17.34 4.02
N ALA A 194 10.80 -17.09 4.55
CA ALA A 194 10.22 -15.76 4.63
C ALA A 194 10.90 -14.85 5.66
N ASP A 195 11.40 -15.43 6.76
CA ASP A 195 12.04 -14.68 7.84
C ASP A 195 13.41 -14.16 7.41
N GLU A 196 14.18 -14.99 6.71
CA GLU A 196 15.49 -14.65 6.19
C GLU A 196 15.45 -14.00 4.81
N LYS A 197 14.28 -13.98 4.16
CA LYS A 197 14.09 -13.52 2.77
C LYS A 197 15.09 -14.16 1.82
N SER A 198 15.27 -15.47 1.93
CA SER A 198 16.30 -16.23 1.23
C SER A 198 15.75 -17.49 0.59
N ILE A 199 16.40 -17.93 -0.49
CA ILE A 199 16.11 -19.18 -1.17
C ILE A 199 17.06 -20.26 -0.64
N TYR A 200 16.50 -21.43 -0.38
CA TYR A 200 17.23 -22.64 -0.05
C TYR A 200 17.03 -23.69 -1.14
N VAL A 201 18.08 -24.42 -1.46
CA VAL A 201 18.04 -25.51 -2.41
C VAL A 201 18.42 -26.82 -1.73
N ASN A 202 17.73 -27.91 -2.10
CA ASN A 202 17.91 -29.24 -1.55
C ASN A 202 17.85 -29.30 -0.01
N GLY A 203 17.06 -28.43 0.58
CA GLY A 203 16.80 -28.35 2.02
C GLY A 203 17.78 -27.47 2.83
N ASP A 204 19.09 -27.59 2.57
CA ASP A 204 20.11 -27.03 3.47
C ASP A 204 20.96 -25.91 2.88
N TYR A 205 21.13 -25.86 1.57
CA TYR A 205 22.00 -24.85 0.97
C TYR A 205 21.28 -23.55 0.73
N ARG A 206 21.67 -22.51 1.48
CA ARG A 206 21.20 -21.14 1.28
C ARG A 206 21.90 -20.52 0.07
N VAL A 207 21.12 -20.11 -0.93
CA VAL A 207 21.62 -19.34 -2.07
C VAL A 207 22.07 -17.96 -1.59
N LYS A 208 23.35 -17.63 -1.84
CA LYS A 208 23.99 -16.38 -1.40
C LYS A 208 23.86 -15.27 -2.42
N THR A 209 23.50 -15.61 -3.66
CA THR A 209 23.31 -14.63 -4.73
C THR A 209 22.31 -13.55 -4.29
N GLU A 210 22.72 -12.30 -4.44
CA GLU A 210 21.87 -11.15 -4.17
C GLU A 210 20.67 -11.16 -5.11
N HIS A 211 19.46 -11.13 -4.55
CA HIS A 211 18.23 -11.12 -5.31
C HIS A 211 17.37 -9.89 -5.03
N THR A 212 16.53 -9.54 -5.99
CA THR A 212 15.53 -8.47 -5.89
C THR A 212 14.14 -9.08 -5.79
N ILE A 213 13.35 -8.67 -4.80
CA ILE A 213 11.97 -9.13 -4.66
C ILE A 213 11.06 -8.22 -5.50
N LEU A 214 10.37 -8.80 -6.49
CA LEU A 214 9.39 -8.13 -7.34
C LEU A 214 8.12 -8.99 -7.38
N ASP A 215 6.96 -8.40 -7.16
CA ASP A 215 5.66 -9.09 -7.18
C ASP A 215 5.66 -10.41 -6.41
N SER A 216 6.17 -10.38 -5.16
CA SER A 216 6.30 -11.55 -4.28
C SER A 216 7.15 -12.68 -4.85
N SER A 217 8.03 -12.39 -5.79
CA SER A 217 8.97 -13.34 -6.39
C SER A 217 10.39 -12.82 -6.30
N ALA A 218 11.35 -13.72 -6.05
CA ALA A 218 12.77 -13.41 -6.08
C ALA A 218 13.31 -13.49 -7.52
N TYR A 219 14.06 -12.47 -7.91
CA TYR A 219 14.74 -12.35 -9.19
C TYR A 219 16.24 -12.15 -8.95
N CYS A 220 17.07 -12.82 -9.72
CA CYS A 220 18.51 -12.64 -9.67
C CYS A 220 19.12 -12.48 -11.07
N TYR A 221 20.31 -11.94 -11.11
CA TYR A 221 21.10 -11.94 -12.33
C TYR A 221 21.65 -13.33 -12.60
N LEU A 222 21.34 -13.85 -13.79
CA LEU A 222 21.70 -15.23 -14.17
C LEU A 222 23.20 -15.49 -14.09
N TYR A 223 24.05 -14.51 -14.42
CA TYR A 223 25.49 -14.65 -14.32
C TYR A 223 25.98 -14.80 -12.88
N LYS A 224 25.40 -14.04 -11.91
CA LYS A 224 25.76 -14.17 -10.50
C LYS A 224 25.38 -15.53 -9.93
N LEU A 225 24.21 -16.03 -10.32
CA LEU A 225 23.77 -17.37 -9.94
C LEU A 225 24.70 -18.45 -10.57
N GLY A 226 25.16 -18.22 -11.81
CA GLY A 226 26.14 -19.08 -12.48
C GLY A 226 27.48 -19.12 -11.77
N GLU A 227 27.99 -17.99 -11.30
CA GLU A 227 29.22 -17.90 -10.50
C GLU A 227 29.09 -18.70 -9.19
N GLU A 228 27.95 -18.62 -8.51
CA GLU A 228 27.72 -19.32 -7.24
C GLU A 228 27.56 -20.83 -7.43
N LEU A 229 26.77 -21.24 -8.41
CA LEU A 229 26.44 -22.66 -8.67
C LEU A 229 27.32 -23.33 -9.74
N ASN A 230 28.38 -22.63 -10.19
CA ASN A 230 29.36 -23.12 -11.16
C ASN A 230 28.76 -23.56 -12.50
N PHE A 231 27.93 -22.69 -13.11
CA PHE A 231 27.45 -22.88 -14.47
C PHE A 231 27.65 -21.64 -15.32
N THR A 232 27.68 -21.80 -16.64
CA THR A 232 27.69 -20.67 -17.61
C THR A 232 26.38 -20.62 -18.34
N ALA A 233 25.91 -19.37 -18.58
CA ALA A 233 24.72 -19.11 -19.34
C ALA A 233 25.05 -18.27 -20.59
N GLU A 234 24.56 -18.71 -21.73
CA GLU A 234 24.68 -18.01 -23.01
C GLU A 234 23.32 -17.56 -23.52
N TYR A 235 23.30 -16.43 -24.19
CA TYR A 235 22.07 -15.88 -24.78
C TYR A 235 22.12 -16.01 -26.31
N ASP A 236 21.26 -16.85 -26.87
CA ASP A 236 21.05 -16.95 -28.31
C ASP A 236 20.02 -15.91 -28.79
N LYS A 237 20.54 -14.81 -29.34
CA LYS A 237 19.72 -13.73 -29.90
C LYS A 237 18.80 -14.18 -31.05
N SER A 238 19.20 -15.20 -31.81
CA SER A 238 18.45 -15.67 -32.98
C SER A 238 17.19 -16.44 -32.60
N LYS A 239 17.17 -17.01 -31.40
CA LYS A 239 16.08 -17.85 -30.88
C LYS A 239 15.40 -17.27 -29.64
N ASN A 240 15.88 -16.13 -29.15
CA ASN A 240 15.45 -15.53 -27.90
C ASN A 240 15.55 -16.51 -26.69
N ILE A 241 16.69 -17.22 -26.61
CA ILE A 241 17.00 -18.31 -25.65
C ILE A 241 18.25 -17.98 -24.87
#